data_18f855bcd90c717421b87ae8490fc5b7
#
_entry.id   18f855bcd90c717421b87ae8490fc5b7
#
_cell.length_a   1.000
_cell.length_b   1.000
_cell.length_c   1.000
_cell.angle_alpha   90.00
_cell.angle_beta   90.00
_cell.angle_gamma   90.00
#
_symmetry.space_group_name_H-M   'P 1'
#
loop_
_entity.id
_entity.type
_entity.pdbx_description
1 polymer ?
#
loop_
_entity_poly.entity_id
_entity_poly.type
_entity_poly.pdbx_seq_one_letter_code
_entity_poly.pdbx_strand_id
1 'polypeptide(L)'
;VIHGIPSAKKIIKDGDVVSIDLVVYKDGFHGDAARTFLVGNVSDEAKRLVDVTKQAFFEGIKYAVKGNRIGDISHAIGEFVEKNGYNVVREFQGHGIGREMHEEPGIPNYGKAGRGIRLEPGMTLAVEPMVIAGNRNIYQDYDGWTIFTEDGSLSAHYENTILITEKEPEILTIL
;
A
#
# COMPACT_ATOMS: atom_id res chain seq x y z
N VAL A 1 -4.66 -1.77 -10.36
CA VAL A 1 -4.56 -1.21 -9.01
C VAL A 1 -4.20 -2.32 -8.04
N ILE A 2 -5.16 -3.17 -7.68
CA ILE A 2 -4.99 -4.33 -6.79
C ILE A 2 -5.84 -5.51 -7.27
N HIS A 3 -5.70 -6.65 -6.62
CA HIS A 3 -6.53 -7.85 -6.81
C HIS A 3 -6.49 -8.44 -8.24
N GLY A 4 -5.41 -8.23 -8.97
CA GLY A 4 -5.25 -8.81 -10.30
C GLY A 4 -5.15 -10.34 -10.23
N ILE A 5 -5.92 -11.04 -11.06
CA ILE A 5 -5.87 -12.51 -11.14
C ILE A 5 -4.73 -12.92 -12.07
N PRO A 6 -3.72 -13.69 -11.58
CA PRO A 6 -2.65 -14.19 -12.43
C PRO A 6 -3.18 -15.08 -13.56
N SER A 7 -2.62 -14.94 -14.75
CA SER A 7 -3.01 -15.73 -15.93
C SER A 7 -1.80 -16.08 -16.79
N ALA A 8 -1.67 -17.35 -17.16
CA ALA A 8 -0.66 -17.81 -18.11
C ALA A 8 -0.78 -17.17 -19.52
N LYS A 9 -1.92 -16.53 -19.82
CA LYS A 9 -2.15 -15.80 -21.07
C LYS A 9 -1.63 -14.38 -21.06
N LYS A 10 -1.38 -13.80 -19.86
CA LYS A 10 -0.78 -12.48 -19.69
C LYS A 10 0.74 -12.63 -19.55
N ILE A 11 1.45 -12.42 -20.63
CA ILE A 11 2.91 -12.49 -20.66
C ILE A 11 3.46 -11.11 -20.35
N ILE A 12 4.35 -11.04 -19.37
CA ILE A 12 5.06 -9.81 -18.98
C ILE A 12 5.99 -9.41 -20.13
N LYS A 13 6.01 -8.12 -20.48
CA LYS A 13 6.74 -7.55 -21.61
C LYS A 13 7.62 -6.39 -21.15
N ASP A 14 8.56 -6.02 -22.00
CA ASP A 14 9.35 -4.79 -21.85
C ASP A 14 8.40 -3.58 -21.80
N GLY A 15 8.61 -2.71 -20.80
CA GLY A 15 7.76 -1.55 -20.52
C GLY A 15 6.62 -1.78 -19.52
N ASP A 16 6.37 -3.01 -19.08
CA ASP A 16 5.30 -3.29 -18.11
C ASP A 16 5.65 -2.78 -16.70
N VAL A 17 4.59 -2.37 -16.00
CA VAL A 17 4.59 -2.06 -14.57
C VAL A 17 3.78 -3.16 -13.87
N VAL A 18 4.42 -3.96 -13.04
CA VAL A 18 3.81 -5.17 -12.46
C VAL A 18 3.83 -5.08 -10.93
N SER A 19 2.66 -4.97 -10.32
CA SER A 19 2.52 -5.11 -8.87
C SER A 19 2.33 -6.57 -8.50
N ILE A 20 3.13 -7.04 -7.56
CA ILE A 20 3.01 -8.36 -6.94
C ILE A 20 2.70 -8.14 -5.47
N ASP A 21 1.58 -8.71 -5.06
CA ASP A 21 1.05 -8.63 -3.71
C ASP A 21 0.83 -10.06 -3.22
N LEU A 22 1.39 -10.39 -2.05
CA LEU A 22 1.33 -11.75 -1.53
C LEU A 22 1.34 -11.80 -0.01
N VAL A 23 0.50 -12.70 0.51
CA VAL A 23 0.42 -13.02 1.92
C VAL A 23 1.11 -14.35 2.20
N VAL A 24 1.90 -14.41 3.26
CA VAL A 24 2.49 -15.64 3.77
C VAL A 24 1.88 -15.98 5.12
N TYR A 25 1.44 -17.24 5.27
CA TYR A 25 0.99 -17.78 6.56
C TYR A 25 2.04 -18.73 7.13
N LYS A 26 2.53 -18.41 8.31
CA LYS A 26 3.54 -19.23 9.00
C LYS A 26 3.32 -19.22 10.51
N ASP A 27 3.38 -20.39 11.11
CA ASP A 27 3.34 -20.59 12.57
C ASP A 27 2.14 -19.92 13.26
N GLY A 28 1.00 -19.83 12.58
CA GLY A 28 -0.24 -19.25 13.10
C GLY A 28 -0.39 -17.75 12.87
N PHE A 29 0.50 -17.13 12.07
CA PHE A 29 0.46 -15.69 11.76
C PHE A 29 0.59 -15.42 10.26
N HIS A 30 -0.02 -14.33 9.84
CA HIS A 30 0.09 -13.78 8.48
C HIS A 30 1.13 -12.67 8.42
N GLY A 31 1.81 -12.57 7.30
CA GLY A 31 2.65 -11.44 6.92
C GLY A 31 2.33 -11.05 5.48
N ASP A 32 2.16 -9.76 5.25
CA ASP A 32 1.70 -9.19 3.98
C ASP A 32 2.71 -8.23 3.40
N ALA A 33 2.90 -8.28 2.08
CA ALA A 33 3.82 -7.39 1.39
C ALA A 33 3.50 -7.25 -0.10
N ALA A 34 3.52 -6.03 -0.60
CA ALA A 34 3.40 -5.74 -2.02
C ALA A 34 4.57 -4.93 -2.56
N ARG A 35 4.93 -5.21 -3.81
CA ARG A 35 5.97 -4.49 -4.56
C ARG A 35 5.53 -4.28 -6.00
N THR A 36 5.82 -3.08 -6.51
CA THR A 36 5.67 -2.80 -7.94
C THR A 36 7.01 -2.85 -8.62
N PHE A 37 7.13 -3.68 -9.64
CA PHE A 37 8.32 -3.91 -10.44
C PHE A 37 8.21 -3.23 -11.79
N LEU A 38 9.30 -2.66 -12.24
CA LEU A 38 9.47 -2.07 -13.56
C LEU A 38 10.19 -3.07 -14.46
N VAL A 39 9.60 -3.41 -15.60
CA VAL A 39 10.13 -4.44 -16.49
C VAL A 39 10.81 -3.79 -17.69
N GLY A 40 12.13 -3.94 -17.78
CA GLY A 40 12.91 -3.42 -18.90
C GLY A 40 12.86 -1.90 -19.05
N ASN A 41 12.54 -1.40 -20.23
CA ASN A 41 12.52 0.03 -20.56
C ASN A 41 11.16 0.65 -20.27
N VAL A 42 10.97 1.25 -19.11
CA VAL A 42 9.72 1.93 -18.72
C VAL A 42 9.85 3.44 -18.85
N SER A 43 8.71 4.14 -18.92
CA SER A 43 8.66 5.60 -18.93
C SER A 43 9.19 6.21 -17.62
N ASP A 44 9.64 7.46 -17.67
CA ASP A 44 10.06 8.18 -16.47
C ASP A 44 8.88 8.46 -15.52
N GLU A 45 7.66 8.58 -16.07
CA GLU A 45 6.44 8.64 -15.27
C GLU A 45 6.24 7.37 -14.43
N ALA A 46 6.41 6.20 -15.03
CA ALA A 46 6.30 4.91 -14.33
C ALA A 46 7.35 4.78 -13.21
N LYS A 47 8.59 5.15 -13.50
CA LYS A 47 9.69 5.16 -12.49
C LYS A 47 9.32 6.07 -11.31
N ARG A 48 8.92 7.32 -11.64
CA ARG A 48 8.57 8.30 -10.61
C ARG A 48 7.36 7.85 -9.79
N LEU A 49 6.34 7.28 -10.41
CA LEU A 49 5.16 6.74 -9.70
C LEU A 49 5.56 5.66 -8.68
N VAL A 50 6.35 4.67 -9.10
CA VAL A 50 6.81 3.58 -8.23
C VAL A 50 7.68 4.12 -7.09
N ASP A 51 8.59 5.04 -7.36
CA ASP A 51 9.44 5.66 -6.34
C ASP A 51 8.63 6.47 -5.33
N VAL A 52 7.65 7.27 -5.80
CA VAL A 52 6.78 8.06 -4.91
C VAL A 52 5.90 7.13 -4.08
N THR A 53 5.37 6.06 -4.64
CA THR A 53 4.55 5.08 -3.90
C THR A 53 5.36 4.41 -2.80
N LYS A 54 6.57 3.96 -3.10
CA LYS A 54 7.49 3.42 -2.11
C LYS A 54 7.83 4.44 -1.04
N GLN A 55 8.17 5.67 -1.43
CA GLN A 55 8.54 6.72 -0.48
C GLN A 55 7.36 7.12 0.41
N ALA A 56 6.12 7.10 -0.12
CA ALA A 56 4.91 7.38 0.67
C ALA A 56 4.76 6.42 1.86
N PHE A 57 5.07 5.14 1.68
CA PHE A 57 5.12 4.19 2.79
C PHE A 57 6.12 4.64 3.87
N PHE A 58 7.36 4.97 3.48
CA PHE A 58 8.38 5.40 4.44
C PHE A 58 8.04 6.73 5.12
N GLU A 59 7.39 7.65 4.42
CA GLU A 59 6.89 8.89 5.03
C GLU A 59 5.78 8.59 6.06
N GLY A 60 4.88 7.68 5.73
CA GLY A 60 3.80 7.25 6.63
C GLY A 60 4.31 6.60 7.91
N ILE A 61 5.21 5.63 7.80
CA ILE A 61 5.68 4.86 8.96
C ILE A 61 6.54 5.66 9.93
N LYS A 62 7.05 6.84 9.57
CA LYS A 62 7.68 7.78 10.53
C LYS A 62 6.73 8.15 11.67
N TYR A 63 5.42 8.08 11.40
CA TYR A 63 4.37 8.35 12.38
C TYR A 63 3.82 7.09 13.06
N ALA A 64 4.29 5.91 12.66
CA ALA A 64 3.90 4.63 13.25
C ALA A 64 4.59 4.39 14.60
N VAL A 65 4.51 5.35 15.51
CA VAL A 65 5.16 5.34 16.81
C VAL A 65 4.13 5.34 17.93
N LYS A 66 4.50 4.75 19.07
CA LYS A 66 3.66 4.69 20.27
C LYS A 66 3.05 6.06 20.60
N GLY A 67 1.74 6.06 20.83
CA GLY A 67 0.99 7.24 21.26
C GLY A 67 0.44 8.09 20.11
N ASN A 68 0.99 8.00 18.91
CA ASN A 68 0.37 8.55 17.70
C ASN A 68 -0.91 7.77 17.36
N ARG A 69 -1.57 8.15 16.29
CA ARG A 69 -2.83 7.54 15.86
C ARG A 69 -2.72 7.06 14.41
N ILE A 70 -3.59 6.14 14.02
CA ILE A 70 -3.70 5.67 12.62
C ILE A 70 -3.77 6.85 11.64
N GLY A 71 -4.56 7.88 11.96
CA GLY A 71 -4.68 9.07 11.12
C GLY A 71 -3.40 9.86 10.91
N ASP A 72 -2.39 9.71 11.76
CA ASP A 72 -1.09 10.36 11.55
C ASP A 72 -0.32 9.67 10.42
N ILE A 73 -0.36 8.35 10.36
CA ILE A 73 0.17 7.54 9.25
C ILE A 73 -0.57 7.88 7.96
N SER A 74 -1.90 7.80 8.00
CA SER A 74 -2.80 8.03 6.86
C SER A 74 -2.61 9.43 6.25
N HIS A 75 -2.50 10.45 7.09
CA HIS A 75 -2.29 11.83 6.67
C HIS A 75 -0.95 12.01 5.97
N ALA A 76 0.12 11.47 6.58
CA ALA A 76 1.47 11.60 6.02
C ALA A 76 1.59 10.94 4.64
N ILE A 77 0.99 9.75 4.45
CA ILE A 77 0.93 9.07 3.16
C ILE A 77 0.19 9.94 2.13
N GLY A 78 -1.05 10.34 2.44
CA GLY A 78 -1.88 11.09 1.51
C GLY A 78 -1.27 12.44 1.13
N GLU A 79 -0.79 13.20 2.13
CA GLU A 79 -0.14 14.49 1.89
C GLU A 79 1.11 14.36 1.01
N PHE A 80 1.94 13.34 1.25
CA PHE A 80 3.13 13.10 0.45
C PHE A 80 2.78 12.77 -1.01
N VAL A 81 1.81 11.88 -1.23
CA VAL A 81 1.35 11.48 -2.57
C VAL A 81 0.77 12.68 -3.32
N GLU A 82 -0.14 13.44 -2.69
CA GLU A 82 -0.78 14.61 -3.28
C GLU A 82 0.21 15.72 -3.61
N LYS A 83 1.20 16.00 -2.75
CA LYS A 83 2.30 16.95 -3.01
C LYS A 83 3.15 16.55 -4.22
N ASN A 84 3.24 15.26 -4.53
CA ASN A 84 3.94 14.76 -5.71
C ASN A 84 3.06 14.74 -6.97
N GLY A 85 1.81 15.21 -6.90
CA GLY A 85 0.89 15.32 -8.03
C GLY A 85 0.16 14.03 -8.38
N TYR A 86 0.12 13.08 -7.47
CA TYR A 86 -0.57 11.80 -7.61
C TYR A 86 -1.80 11.70 -6.71
N ASN A 87 -2.58 10.65 -6.87
CA ASN A 87 -3.76 10.38 -6.06
C ASN A 87 -3.63 9.04 -5.32
N VAL A 88 -4.16 8.96 -4.09
CA VAL A 88 -4.32 7.70 -3.37
C VAL A 88 -5.70 7.10 -3.65
N VAL A 89 -5.76 5.78 -3.71
CA VAL A 89 -7.03 5.03 -3.70
C VAL A 89 -7.73 5.26 -2.36
N ARG A 90 -9.05 5.42 -2.38
CA ARG A 90 -9.84 5.71 -1.17
C ARG A 90 -10.78 4.58 -0.76
N GLU A 91 -11.06 3.68 -1.67
CA GLU A 91 -11.97 2.55 -1.50
C GLU A 91 -11.29 1.36 -0.83
N PHE A 92 -9.96 1.35 -0.82
CA PHE A 92 -9.13 0.33 -0.20
C PHE A 92 -8.15 0.96 0.79
N GLN A 93 -7.75 0.17 1.77
CA GLN A 93 -6.94 0.65 2.88
C GLN A 93 -6.11 -0.48 3.48
N GLY A 94 -5.04 -0.15 4.15
CA GLY A 94 -4.31 -1.07 4.99
C GLY A 94 -5.11 -1.53 6.21
N HIS A 95 -4.58 -2.47 6.95
CA HIS A 95 -5.30 -3.17 8.01
C HIS A 95 -4.39 -3.67 9.12
N GLY A 96 -4.98 -4.01 10.25
CA GLY A 96 -4.32 -4.87 11.22
C GLY A 96 -4.09 -6.25 10.62
N ILE A 97 -3.04 -6.94 11.05
CA ILE A 97 -2.69 -8.28 10.57
C ILE A 97 -2.06 -9.08 11.70
N GLY A 98 -2.34 -10.38 11.73
CA GLY A 98 -1.80 -11.24 12.78
C GLY A 98 -2.26 -12.68 12.62
N ARG A 99 -3.15 -13.13 13.48
CA ARG A 99 -3.73 -14.48 13.35
C ARG A 99 -4.70 -14.59 12.18
N GLU A 100 -5.41 -13.50 11.90
CA GLU A 100 -6.19 -13.35 10.67
C GLU A 100 -5.41 -12.49 9.66
N MET A 101 -5.71 -12.69 8.38
CA MET A 101 -5.11 -11.88 7.31
C MET A 101 -5.51 -10.41 7.46
N HIS A 102 -6.78 -10.17 7.74
CA HIS A 102 -7.33 -8.84 7.93
C HIS A 102 -7.90 -8.70 9.34
N GLU A 103 -7.31 -7.82 10.13
CA GLU A 103 -7.75 -7.47 11.47
C GLU A 103 -8.00 -5.96 11.57
N GLU A 104 -8.72 -5.54 12.61
CA GLU A 104 -8.76 -4.12 12.99
C GLU A 104 -7.38 -3.66 13.52
N PRO A 105 -7.01 -2.39 13.35
CA PRO A 105 -7.77 -1.31 12.73
C PRO A 105 -7.55 -1.21 11.20
N GLY A 106 -8.51 -0.60 10.49
CA GLY A 106 -8.28 -0.14 9.12
C GLY A 106 -7.32 1.06 9.08
N ILE A 107 -6.48 1.13 8.02
CA ILE A 107 -5.44 2.14 7.84
C ILE A 107 -5.60 2.80 6.46
N PRO A 108 -6.49 3.80 6.33
CA PRO A 108 -6.63 4.52 5.07
C PRO A 108 -5.34 5.20 4.65
N ASN A 109 -5.12 5.32 3.33
CA ASN A 109 -3.97 6.05 2.78
C ASN A 109 -4.18 7.57 2.70
N TYR A 110 -5.21 8.09 3.36
CA TYR A 110 -5.57 9.50 3.45
C TYR A 110 -6.30 9.77 4.76
N GLY A 111 -6.35 11.02 5.17
CA GLY A 111 -7.11 11.39 6.37
C GLY A 111 -6.57 12.60 7.10
N LYS A 112 -7.08 12.79 8.32
CA LYS A 112 -6.67 13.89 9.19
C LYS A 112 -5.73 13.36 10.28
N ALA A 113 -4.60 14.03 10.47
CA ALA A 113 -3.70 13.75 11.59
C ALA A 113 -4.44 13.84 12.95
N GLY A 114 -3.98 13.06 13.91
CA GLY A 114 -4.53 13.00 15.27
C GLY A 114 -5.89 12.29 15.38
N ARG A 115 -6.32 11.54 14.36
CA ARG A 115 -7.58 10.78 14.35
C ARG A 115 -7.36 9.28 14.34
N GLY A 116 -8.41 8.55 14.65
CA GLY A 116 -8.40 7.09 14.67
C GLY A 116 -7.83 6.51 15.97
N ILE A 117 -7.60 5.20 15.95
CA ILE A 117 -7.10 4.41 17.07
C ILE A 117 -5.67 4.85 17.43
N ARG A 118 -5.36 4.88 18.73
CA ARG A 118 -4.02 5.14 19.24
C ARG A 118 -3.13 3.93 18.97
N LEU A 119 -1.92 4.20 18.52
CA LEU A 119 -0.90 3.16 18.29
C LEU A 119 -0.29 2.73 19.63
N GLU A 120 -0.30 1.42 19.85
CA GLU A 120 0.29 0.80 21.05
C GLU A 120 1.30 -0.27 20.64
N PRO A 121 2.39 -0.44 21.39
CA PRO A 121 3.38 -1.48 21.13
C PRO A 121 2.75 -2.87 21.08
N GLY A 122 3.18 -3.68 20.14
CA GLY A 122 2.63 -5.01 19.89
C GLY A 122 1.58 -5.06 18.78
N MET A 123 1.06 -3.91 18.31
CA MET A 123 0.21 -3.89 17.14
C MET A 123 1.03 -4.23 15.88
N THR A 124 0.52 -5.12 15.05
CA THR A 124 1.04 -5.44 13.71
C THR A 124 0.08 -4.93 12.65
N LEU A 125 0.60 -4.20 11.69
CA LEU A 125 -0.18 -3.44 10.71
C LEU A 125 0.36 -3.67 9.31
N ALA A 126 -0.51 -3.93 8.36
CA ALA A 126 -0.22 -3.84 6.93
C ALA A 126 -0.42 -2.38 6.49
N VAL A 127 0.66 -1.72 6.12
CA VAL A 127 0.64 -0.33 5.62
C VAL A 127 0.92 -0.38 4.13
N GLU A 128 -0.05 0.03 3.31
CA GLU A 128 -0.10 -0.31 1.89
C GLU A 128 -0.58 0.85 1.00
N PRO A 129 0.22 1.88 0.77
CA PRO A 129 -0.15 2.92 -0.18
C PRO A 129 -0.38 2.36 -1.59
N MET A 130 -1.60 2.59 -2.10
CA MET A 130 -2.01 2.37 -3.47
C MET A 130 -2.15 3.72 -4.15
N VAL A 131 -1.30 3.98 -5.14
CA VAL A 131 -1.15 5.30 -5.78
C VAL A 131 -1.50 5.23 -7.26
N ILE A 132 -2.21 6.24 -7.75
CA ILE A 132 -2.68 6.38 -9.14
C ILE A 132 -2.08 7.64 -9.75
N ALA A 133 -1.59 7.52 -10.99
CA ALA A 133 -1.00 8.64 -11.74
C ALA A 133 -2.04 9.65 -12.25
N GLY A 134 -3.24 9.16 -12.58
CA GLY A 134 -4.34 9.97 -13.10
C GLY A 134 -5.43 10.27 -12.06
N ASN A 135 -6.68 10.21 -12.49
CA ASN A 135 -7.84 10.38 -11.62
C ASN A 135 -7.88 9.27 -10.55
N ARG A 136 -8.38 9.62 -9.38
CA ARG A 136 -8.50 8.66 -8.26
C ARG A 136 -9.60 7.61 -8.42
N ASN A 137 -10.43 7.73 -9.45
CA ASN A 137 -11.57 6.83 -9.65
C ASN A 137 -11.09 5.46 -10.11
N ILE A 138 -11.71 4.43 -9.55
CA ILE A 138 -11.45 3.03 -9.86
C ILE A 138 -12.73 2.31 -10.18
N TYR A 139 -12.63 1.19 -10.86
CA TYR A 139 -13.77 0.28 -11.07
C TYR A 139 -13.35 -1.17 -10.88
N GLN A 140 -14.30 -2.01 -10.50
CA GLN A 140 -14.12 -3.45 -10.43
C GLN A 140 -14.47 -4.07 -11.77
N ASP A 141 -13.60 -4.96 -12.25
CA ASP A 141 -13.81 -5.69 -13.51
C ASP A 141 -14.96 -6.71 -13.39
N TYR A 142 -15.41 -7.21 -14.53
CA TYR A 142 -16.47 -8.22 -14.63
C TYR A 142 -16.12 -9.56 -13.96
N ASP A 143 -14.84 -9.83 -13.68
CA ASP A 143 -14.40 -10.96 -12.90
C ASP A 143 -14.79 -10.88 -11.41
N GLY A 144 -15.31 -9.72 -10.98
CA GLY A 144 -15.76 -9.45 -9.62
C GLY A 144 -14.63 -9.27 -8.62
N TRP A 145 -13.38 -9.12 -9.09
CA TRP A 145 -12.20 -9.09 -8.22
C TRP A 145 -11.16 -8.03 -8.64
N THR A 146 -10.71 -8.03 -9.89
CA THR A 146 -9.67 -7.13 -10.39
C THR A 146 -10.12 -5.67 -10.35
N ILE A 147 -9.27 -4.80 -9.81
CA ILE A 147 -9.53 -3.36 -9.73
C ILE A 147 -8.65 -2.60 -10.71
N PHE A 148 -9.27 -1.77 -11.54
CA PHE A 148 -8.62 -0.91 -12.53
C PHE A 148 -8.80 0.57 -12.21
N THR A 149 -7.90 1.41 -12.72
CA THR A 149 -8.12 2.85 -12.82
C THR A 149 -9.16 3.14 -13.90
N GLU A 150 -10.10 4.04 -13.63
CA GLU A 150 -11.18 4.36 -14.58
C GLU A 150 -10.65 5.02 -15.87
N ASP A 151 -9.61 5.82 -15.75
CA ASP A 151 -8.99 6.55 -16.86
C ASP A 151 -7.85 5.80 -17.55
N GLY A 152 -7.55 4.56 -17.14
CA GLY A 152 -6.48 3.75 -17.69
C GLY A 152 -5.06 4.21 -17.30
N SER A 153 -4.94 5.14 -16.36
CA SER A 153 -3.64 5.62 -15.88
C SER A 153 -2.89 4.55 -15.09
N LEU A 154 -1.57 4.70 -14.98
CA LEU A 154 -0.73 3.79 -14.21
C LEU A 154 -1.06 3.86 -12.72
N SER A 155 -0.90 2.72 -12.05
CA SER A 155 -0.96 2.61 -10.60
C SER A 155 0.23 1.84 -10.06
N ALA A 156 0.59 2.10 -8.81
CA ALA A 156 1.62 1.37 -8.09
C ALA A 156 1.15 1.05 -6.67
N HIS A 157 1.67 -0.05 -6.14
CA HIS A 157 1.39 -0.54 -4.79
C HIS A 157 2.70 -0.87 -4.09
N TYR A 158 2.84 -0.43 -2.84
CA TYR A 158 3.96 -0.78 -1.98
C TYR A 158 3.46 -1.04 -0.58
N GLU A 159 3.87 -2.15 0.01
CA GLU A 159 3.35 -2.59 1.29
C GLU A 159 4.41 -3.29 2.12
N ASN A 160 4.31 -3.14 3.42
CA ASN A 160 4.91 -4.06 4.39
C ASN A 160 4.02 -4.21 5.62
N THR A 161 4.14 -5.38 6.24
CA THR A 161 3.75 -5.59 7.63
C THR A 161 4.77 -4.92 8.54
N ILE A 162 4.29 -4.07 9.45
CA ILE A 162 5.11 -3.41 10.46
C ILE A 162 4.66 -3.79 11.86
N LEU A 163 5.58 -3.76 12.81
CA LEU A 163 5.31 -3.88 14.24
C LEU A 163 5.47 -2.51 14.91
N ILE A 164 4.46 -2.08 15.65
CA ILE A 164 4.59 -0.92 16.53
C ILE A 164 5.39 -1.31 17.76
N THR A 165 6.49 -0.59 18.02
CA THR A 165 7.35 -0.80 19.18
C THR A 165 7.26 0.34 20.20
N GLU A 166 8.02 0.27 21.27
CA GLU A 166 8.18 1.39 22.22
C GLU A 166 8.91 2.61 21.60
N LYS A 167 9.60 2.42 20.47
CA LYS A 167 10.39 3.43 19.75
C LYS A 167 9.94 3.54 18.31
N GLU A 168 10.84 3.26 17.37
CA GLU A 168 10.56 3.27 15.93
C GLU A 168 9.86 1.96 15.51
N PRO A 169 9.00 1.99 14.49
CA PRO A 169 8.38 0.77 14.00
C PRO A 169 9.41 -0.18 13.40
N GLU A 170 9.18 -1.47 13.55
CA GLU A 170 9.96 -2.51 12.90
C GLU A 170 9.24 -3.02 11.64
N ILE A 171 9.94 -3.08 10.51
CA ILE A 171 9.39 -3.66 9.27
C ILE A 171 9.65 -5.16 9.29
N LEU A 172 8.60 -5.97 9.33
CA LEU A 172 8.69 -7.42 9.46
C LEU A 172 8.87 -8.17 8.12
N THR A 173 8.48 -7.55 7.00
CA THR A 173 8.47 -8.17 5.65
C THR A 173 9.57 -7.60 4.73
N ILE A 174 10.68 -7.16 5.30
CA ILE A 174 11.88 -6.75 4.57
C ILE A 174 12.98 -7.80 4.74
N LEU A 175 13.75 -8.05 3.66
CA LEU A 175 14.92 -8.92 3.66
C LEU A 175 16.19 -8.13 3.97
#